data_a1931dfa286eb2862716626c2df86c5e
#
_entry.id   a1931dfa286eb2862716626c2df86c5e
#
_cell.length_a   1.000
_cell.length_b   1.000
_cell.length_c   1.000
_cell.angle_alpha   90.00
_cell.angle_beta   90.00
_cell.angle_gamma   90.00
#
_symmetry.space_group_name_H-M   'P 1'
#
loop_
_entity.id
_entity.type
_entity.pdbx_description
1 polymer ?
#
loop_
_entity_poly.entity_id
_entity_poly.type
_entity_poly.pdbx_seq_one_letter_code
_entity_poly.pdbx_strand_id
1 'polypeptide(L)'
;AMAHAMGADFLEQDVVATRDGVLIVFHDLHLDDLTDVAHRFPGRARADGRHYCIDFDLGEIRQLSLTERRRAGQAQTRWPGRFPAGAGSFSIPTLEEEIRFVHGLNHSTGRCVGIYPEIKAPAWHHEHGMDLAAEMVAVLGRYAYLGPADAAIIQCFDCAELRRVREQLGCRLRLVQLLEDELPATSGLQTIRQYADGIGPDLRQLLGTGLLADAHRSGLQVHP
;
A
#
# COMPACT_ATOMS: atom_id res chain seq x y z
N ALA A 1 10.30 -3.76 -10.93
CA ALA A 1 10.93 -3.95 -12.25
C ALA A 1 10.11 -4.88 -13.16
N MET A 2 9.77 -6.09 -12.71
CA MET A 2 9.10 -7.06 -13.57
C MET A 2 7.73 -6.58 -14.07
N ALA A 3 6.85 -6.08 -13.20
CA ALA A 3 5.55 -5.55 -13.61
C ALA A 3 5.68 -4.37 -14.58
N HIS A 4 6.66 -3.48 -14.36
CA HIS A 4 6.99 -2.42 -15.29
C HIS A 4 7.37 -2.98 -16.67
N ALA A 5 8.25 -3.98 -16.72
CA ALA A 5 8.67 -4.61 -17.98
C ALA A 5 7.54 -5.37 -18.68
N MET A 6 6.58 -5.91 -17.94
CA MET A 6 5.38 -6.59 -18.46
C MET A 6 4.32 -5.65 -18.98
N GLY A 7 4.48 -4.33 -18.84
CA GLY A 7 3.56 -3.36 -19.44
C GLY A 7 2.53 -2.79 -18.47
N ALA A 8 2.69 -2.94 -17.17
CA ALA A 8 1.78 -2.31 -16.21
C ALA A 8 1.75 -0.78 -16.40
N ASP A 9 0.57 -0.19 -16.25
CA ASP A 9 0.37 1.27 -16.29
C ASP A 9 0.64 1.91 -14.93
N PHE A 10 0.37 1.18 -13.85
CA PHE A 10 0.64 1.56 -12.48
C PHE A 10 1.30 0.42 -11.72
N LEU A 11 2.15 0.75 -10.77
CA LEU A 11 2.73 -0.18 -9.81
C LEU A 11 2.11 0.11 -8.45
N GLU A 12 1.58 -0.92 -7.82
CA GLU A 12 0.95 -0.86 -6.51
C GLU A 12 2.01 -1.04 -5.41
N GLN A 13 1.84 -0.28 -4.32
CA GLN A 13 2.67 -0.34 -3.11
C GLN A 13 1.77 -0.34 -1.87
N ASP A 14 1.90 -1.33 -1.01
CA ASP A 14 1.37 -1.28 0.35
C ASP A 14 2.31 -0.47 1.24
N VAL A 15 1.81 0.50 1.99
CA VAL A 15 2.64 1.41 2.77
C VAL A 15 2.29 1.36 4.25
N VAL A 16 3.31 1.15 5.08
CA VAL A 16 3.27 1.25 6.54
C VAL A 16 4.42 2.13 7.03
N ALA A 17 4.45 2.47 8.33
CA ALA A 17 5.47 3.35 8.89
C ALA A 17 6.41 2.62 9.86
N THR A 18 7.64 3.12 9.94
CA THR A 18 8.62 2.79 10.97
C THR A 18 8.46 3.68 12.20
N ARG A 19 9.15 3.37 13.31
CA ARG A 19 9.15 4.16 14.56
C ARG A 19 9.63 5.61 14.36
N ASP A 20 10.62 5.79 13.50
CA ASP A 20 11.18 7.10 13.15
C ASP A 20 10.42 7.82 12.02
N GLY A 21 9.19 7.36 11.70
CA GLY A 21 8.26 8.02 10.79
C GLY A 21 8.58 7.83 9.32
N VAL A 22 9.46 6.91 8.95
CA VAL A 22 9.76 6.64 7.54
C VAL A 22 8.73 5.70 6.96
N LEU A 23 8.19 6.05 5.80
CA LEU A 23 7.27 5.20 5.04
C LEU A 23 8.04 4.10 4.32
N ILE A 24 7.67 2.85 4.60
CA ILE A 24 8.23 1.66 3.98
C ILE A 24 7.18 0.93 3.14
N VAL A 25 7.62 0.30 2.04
CA VAL A 25 6.74 -0.51 1.19
C VAL A 25 6.69 -1.93 1.74
N PHE A 26 5.63 -2.22 2.47
CA PHE A 26 5.44 -3.49 3.13
C PHE A 26 3.95 -3.71 3.43
N HIS A 27 3.44 -4.92 3.15
CA HIS A 27 2.00 -5.21 3.25
C HIS A 27 1.49 -5.32 4.69
N ASP A 28 2.21 -6.03 5.55
CA ASP A 28 1.73 -6.40 6.88
C ASP A 28 2.17 -5.35 7.91
N LEU A 29 1.39 -5.15 8.97
CA LEU A 29 1.80 -4.32 10.11
C LEU A 29 2.98 -4.93 10.88
N HIS A 30 3.17 -6.27 10.78
CA HIS A 30 4.21 -7.01 11.47
C HIS A 30 5.16 -7.72 10.50
N LEU A 31 6.40 -7.87 10.91
CA LEU A 31 7.54 -8.30 10.10
C LEU A 31 7.72 -9.83 10.04
N ASP A 32 7.03 -10.58 10.92
CA ASP A 32 7.34 -11.98 11.24
C ASP A 32 7.22 -12.96 10.07
N ASP A 33 6.19 -12.80 9.24
CA ASP A 33 5.87 -13.78 8.20
C ASP A 33 6.74 -13.63 6.94
N LEU A 34 7.43 -12.50 6.79
CA LEU A 34 8.18 -12.14 5.58
C LEU A 34 9.66 -11.84 5.84
N THR A 35 10.11 -11.82 7.11
CA THR A 35 11.49 -11.46 7.45
C THR A 35 12.12 -12.40 8.47
N ASP A 36 13.40 -12.20 8.72
CA ASP A 36 14.18 -12.87 9.77
C ASP A 36 14.17 -12.10 11.11
N VAL A 37 13.17 -11.23 11.36
CA VAL A 37 13.10 -10.29 12.50
C VAL A 37 13.24 -11.01 13.86
N ALA A 38 12.56 -12.12 14.06
CA ALA A 38 12.63 -12.86 15.32
C ALA A 38 14.04 -13.40 15.63
N HIS A 39 14.85 -13.67 14.59
CA HIS A 39 16.24 -14.06 14.73
C HIS A 39 17.16 -12.85 14.96
N ARG A 40 16.91 -11.75 14.25
CA ARG A 40 17.74 -10.53 14.32
C ARG A 40 17.51 -9.75 15.61
N PHE A 41 16.28 -9.69 16.06
CA PHE A 41 15.86 -8.91 17.23
C PHE A 41 15.10 -9.76 18.25
N PRO A 42 15.73 -10.79 18.83
CA PRO A 42 15.10 -11.64 19.83
C PRO A 42 14.68 -10.80 21.04
N GLY A 43 13.46 -11.02 21.52
CA GLY A 43 12.92 -10.28 22.68
C GLY A 43 12.32 -8.91 22.36
N ARG A 44 12.20 -8.51 21.07
CA ARG A 44 11.54 -7.26 20.64
C ARG A 44 10.06 -7.46 20.26
N ALA A 45 9.56 -8.70 20.31
CA ALA A 45 8.14 -8.97 20.09
C ALA A 45 7.27 -8.30 21.16
N ARG A 46 6.09 -7.81 20.77
CA ARG A 46 5.05 -7.39 21.71
C ARG A 46 4.48 -8.59 22.47
N ALA A 47 3.56 -8.33 23.41
CA ALA A 47 2.95 -9.39 24.24
C ALA A 47 2.19 -10.46 23.43
N ASP A 48 1.73 -10.12 22.23
CA ASP A 48 1.10 -11.03 21.27
C ASP A 48 2.10 -11.91 20.48
N GLY A 49 3.41 -11.75 20.74
CA GLY A 49 4.48 -12.47 20.07
C GLY A 49 4.86 -11.92 18.70
N ARG A 50 4.35 -10.74 18.27
CA ARG A 50 4.59 -10.13 16.96
C ARG A 50 5.57 -8.96 17.05
N HIS A 51 6.31 -8.74 15.95
CA HIS A 51 7.25 -7.65 15.75
C HIS A 51 6.63 -6.64 14.77
N TYR A 52 6.16 -5.51 15.28
CA TYR A 52 5.48 -4.51 14.45
C TYR A 52 6.45 -3.55 13.78
N CYS A 53 6.20 -3.17 12.52
CA CYS A 53 7.04 -2.24 11.77
C CYS A 53 7.30 -0.93 12.53
N ILE A 54 6.27 -0.41 13.20
CA ILE A 54 6.32 0.85 13.97
C ILE A 54 7.18 0.77 15.24
N ASP A 55 7.64 -0.41 15.64
CA ASP A 55 8.54 -0.59 16.79
C ASP A 55 10.03 -0.53 16.42
N PHE A 56 10.35 -0.42 15.11
CA PHE A 56 11.70 -0.44 14.57
C PHE A 56 12.00 0.83 13.78
N ASP A 57 13.19 1.37 13.95
CA ASP A 57 13.70 2.45 13.10
C ASP A 57 14.09 1.92 11.71
N LEU A 58 14.15 2.79 10.70
CA LEU A 58 14.59 2.40 9.36
C LEU A 58 15.96 1.70 9.37
N GLY A 59 16.90 2.15 10.22
CA GLY A 59 18.20 1.52 10.35
C GLY A 59 18.15 0.07 10.86
N GLU A 60 17.17 -0.27 11.69
CA GLU A 60 16.89 -1.64 12.15
C GLU A 60 16.20 -2.44 11.04
N ILE A 61 15.19 -1.87 10.38
CA ILE A 61 14.48 -2.49 9.25
C ILE A 61 15.45 -2.89 8.13
N ARG A 62 16.46 -2.08 7.84
CA ARG A 62 17.46 -2.36 6.80
C ARG A 62 18.40 -3.53 7.12
N GLN A 63 18.43 -4.00 8.35
CA GLN A 63 19.18 -5.19 8.73
C GLN A 63 18.42 -6.48 8.45
N LEU A 64 17.11 -6.40 8.17
CA LEU A 64 16.27 -7.55 7.90
C LEU A 64 16.45 -8.06 6.48
N SER A 65 16.36 -9.38 6.34
CA SER A 65 16.31 -10.06 5.06
C SER A 65 14.86 -10.49 4.78
N LEU A 66 14.32 -10.05 3.63
CA LEU A 66 13.02 -10.54 3.15
C LEU A 66 13.12 -12.01 2.73
N THR A 67 12.10 -12.76 3.06
CA THR A 67 11.96 -14.17 2.67
C THR A 67 10.61 -14.40 1.98
N GLU A 68 10.42 -15.60 1.40
CA GLU A 68 9.08 -16.01 0.97
C GLU A 68 8.14 -16.08 2.18
N ARG A 69 6.89 -15.62 2.01
CA ARG A 69 5.87 -15.62 3.08
C ARG A 69 5.76 -16.99 3.72
N ARG A 70 5.85 -17.02 5.02
CA ARG A 70 5.65 -18.25 5.82
C ARG A 70 4.16 -18.46 6.08
N ARG A 71 3.79 -19.69 6.35
CA ARG A 71 2.46 -20.01 6.89
C ARG A 71 2.43 -19.63 8.36
N ALA A 72 1.36 -18.97 8.79
CA ALA A 72 1.21 -18.54 10.18
C ALA A 72 1.56 -19.66 11.17
N GLY A 73 2.51 -19.39 12.07
CA GLY A 73 2.99 -20.35 13.08
C GLY A 73 3.79 -21.54 12.55
N GLN A 74 4.22 -21.52 11.27
CA GLN A 74 4.99 -22.61 10.66
C GLN A 74 6.33 -22.12 10.08
N ALA A 75 7.34 -22.99 10.09
CA ALA A 75 8.61 -22.71 9.44
C ALA A 75 8.54 -22.83 7.89
N GLN A 76 7.48 -23.47 7.38
CA GLN A 76 7.32 -23.70 5.95
C GLN A 76 6.81 -22.44 5.23
N THR A 77 7.35 -22.20 4.04
CA THR A 77 6.87 -21.15 3.13
C THR A 77 5.48 -21.49 2.60
N ARG A 78 4.68 -20.45 2.34
CA ARG A 78 3.32 -20.59 1.81
C ARG A 78 3.31 -21.24 0.42
N TRP A 79 4.33 -20.95 -0.39
CA TRP A 79 4.54 -21.52 -1.72
C TRP A 79 5.94 -22.14 -1.84
N PRO A 80 6.10 -23.41 -1.40
CA PRO A 80 7.39 -24.10 -1.46
C PRO A 80 7.93 -24.14 -2.90
N GLY A 81 9.21 -23.81 -3.06
CA GLY A 81 9.89 -23.87 -4.35
C GLY A 81 9.69 -22.67 -5.28
N ARG A 82 8.84 -21.69 -4.94
CA ARG A 82 8.68 -20.46 -5.73
C ARG A 82 9.90 -19.57 -5.61
N PHE A 83 10.36 -19.35 -4.40
CA PHE A 83 11.63 -18.69 -4.10
C PHE A 83 12.42 -19.52 -3.10
N PRO A 84 13.73 -19.78 -3.32
CA PRO A 84 14.55 -20.47 -2.35
C PRO A 84 14.66 -19.62 -1.08
N ALA A 85 14.15 -20.10 0.04
CA ALA A 85 14.27 -19.41 1.31
C ALA A 85 15.74 -19.21 1.69
N GLY A 86 16.12 -17.98 2.02
CA GLY A 86 17.48 -17.62 2.41
C GLY A 86 18.51 -17.55 1.27
N ALA A 87 18.09 -17.69 0.00
CA ALA A 87 19.02 -17.66 -1.15
C ALA A 87 19.18 -16.29 -1.80
N GLY A 88 18.55 -15.24 -1.28
CA GLY A 88 18.65 -13.87 -1.78
C GLY A 88 18.78 -12.86 -0.64
N SER A 89 19.31 -11.69 -0.94
CA SER A 89 19.34 -10.54 -0.04
C SER A 89 18.39 -9.47 -0.57
N PHE A 90 17.12 -9.60 -0.23
CA PHE A 90 16.12 -8.57 -0.52
C PHE A 90 15.87 -7.78 0.76
N SER A 91 15.81 -6.45 0.65
CA SER A 91 15.51 -5.53 1.74
C SER A 91 14.14 -4.89 1.53
N ILE A 92 13.56 -4.37 2.61
CA ILE A 92 12.35 -3.57 2.57
C ILE A 92 12.71 -2.17 2.08
N PRO A 93 12.16 -1.69 0.94
CA PRO A 93 12.42 -0.35 0.46
C PRO A 93 11.55 0.69 1.18
N THR A 94 12.00 1.94 1.19
CA THR A 94 11.14 3.07 1.53
C THR A 94 10.26 3.46 0.34
N LEU A 95 9.14 4.15 0.58
CA LEU A 95 8.29 4.69 -0.48
C LEU A 95 9.10 5.62 -1.41
N GLU A 96 9.99 6.45 -0.85
CA GLU A 96 10.85 7.33 -1.65
C GLU A 96 11.84 6.55 -2.54
N GLU A 97 12.37 5.44 -2.07
CA GLU A 97 13.24 4.57 -2.88
C GLU A 97 12.46 3.93 -4.03
N GLU A 98 11.22 3.47 -3.77
CA GLU A 98 10.36 2.94 -4.84
C GLU A 98 10.00 4.02 -5.87
N ILE A 99 9.64 5.24 -5.44
CA ILE A 99 9.37 6.35 -6.37
C ILE A 99 10.59 6.62 -7.26
N ARG A 100 11.78 6.76 -6.67
CA ARG A 100 13.01 6.99 -7.42
C ARG A 100 13.33 5.85 -8.38
N PHE A 101 13.08 4.62 -7.95
CA PHE A 101 13.26 3.44 -8.78
C PHE A 101 12.32 3.45 -9.99
N VAL A 102 11.03 3.74 -9.79
CA VAL A 102 10.05 3.86 -10.88
C VAL A 102 10.43 4.99 -11.84
N HIS A 103 10.84 6.16 -11.32
CA HIS A 103 11.34 7.26 -12.16
C HIS A 103 12.56 6.85 -13.00
N GLY A 104 13.51 6.11 -12.40
CA GLY A 104 14.68 5.60 -13.11
C GLY A 104 14.31 4.62 -14.22
N LEU A 105 13.37 3.69 -13.96
CA LEU A 105 12.85 2.78 -14.97
C LEU A 105 12.14 3.51 -16.10
N ASN A 106 11.28 4.48 -15.77
CA ASN A 106 10.58 5.30 -16.76
C ASN A 106 11.55 6.05 -17.65
N HIS A 107 12.57 6.71 -17.05
CA HIS A 107 13.61 7.41 -17.80
C HIS A 107 14.38 6.47 -18.74
N SER A 108 14.76 5.29 -18.25
CA SER A 108 15.55 4.32 -19.02
C SER A 108 14.79 3.67 -20.18
N THR A 109 13.46 3.58 -20.07
CA THR A 109 12.61 2.85 -21.04
C THR A 109 11.76 3.78 -21.91
N GLY A 110 11.73 5.08 -21.61
CA GLY A 110 10.84 6.05 -22.28
C GLY A 110 9.36 5.85 -21.93
N ARG A 111 9.03 5.11 -20.87
CA ARG A 111 7.65 4.87 -20.40
C ARG A 111 7.24 5.89 -19.36
N CYS A 112 5.94 5.93 -19.06
CA CYS A 112 5.36 6.77 -18.01
C CYS A 112 4.45 5.90 -17.12
N VAL A 113 5.07 4.97 -16.37
CA VAL A 113 4.37 4.09 -15.42
C VAL A 113 4.17 4.85 -14.11
N GLY A 114 2.95 4.82 -13.58
CA GLY A 114 2.59 5.48 -12.34
C GLY A 114 2.80 4.61 -11.11
N ILE A 115 2.53 5.20 -9.94
CA ILE A 115 2.53 4.53 -8.64
C ILE A 115 1.11 4.52 -8.07
N TYR A 116 0.82 3.52 -7.22
CA TYR A 116 -0.50 3.32 -6.66
C TYR A 116 -0.43 2.93 -5.16
N PRO A 117 0.08 3.83 -4.28
CA PRO A 117 0.27 3.51 -2.87
C PRO A 117 -1.04 3.33 -2.11
N GLU A 118 -1.10 2.28 -1.28
CA GLU A 118 -2.16 2.02 -0.31
C GLU A 118 -1.75 2.53 1.08
N ILE A 119 -2.64 3.29 1.72
CA ILE A 119 -2.53 3.64 3.14
C ILE A 119 -3.03 2.46 3.96
N LYS A 120 -2.10 1.68 4.54
CA LYS A 120 -2.44 0.48 5.34
C LYS A 120 -2.87 0.86 6.75
N ALA A 121 -4.03 0.35 7.19
CA ALA A 121 -4.52 0.46 8.56
C ALA A 121 -4.30 1.85 9.20
N PRO A 122 -4.84 2.95 8.62
CA PRO A 122 -4.58 4.30 9.11
C PRO A 122 -5.01 4.52 10.56
N ALA A 123 -6.17 4.00 10.97
CA ALA A 123 -6.65 4.11 12.34
C ALA A 123 -5.66 3.51 13.34
N TRP A 124 -5.10 2.34 13.02
CA TRP A 124 -4.08 1.71 13.86
C TRP A 124 -2.80 2.56 13.96
N HIS A 125 -2.35 3.15 12.84
CA HIS A 125 -1.18 4.04 12.86
C HIS A 125 -1.43 5.29 13.70
N HIS A 126 -2.62 5.90 13.61
CA HIS A 126 -3.02 7.04 14.47
C HIS A 126 -3.00 6.68 15.95
N GLU A 127 -3.51 5.52 16.35
CA GLU A 127 -3.44 5.02 17.74
C GLU A 127 -2.00 4.88 18.24
N HIS A 128 -1.04 4.69 17.33
CA HIS A 128 0.38 4.58 17.63
C HIS A 128 1.15 5.90 17.38
N GLY A 129 0.43 7.02 17.25
CA GLY A 129 1.02 8.35 17.11
C GLY A 129 1.59 8.68 15.73
N MET A 130 1.21 7.92 14.69
CA MET A 130 1.69 8.10 13.32
C MET A 130 0.56 8.51 12.37
N ASP A 131 0.68 9.67 11.74
CA ASP A 131 -0.21 10.11 10.67
C ASP A 131 0.33 9.64 9.30
N LEU A 132 0.02 8.39 8.98
CA LEU A 132 0.52 7.72 7.76
C LEU A 132 0.07 8.45 6.49
N ALA A 133 -1.18 8.94 6.44
CA ALA A 133 -1.71 9.61 5.28
C ALA A 133 -1.11 10.99 5.05
N ALA A 134 -0.94 11.77 6.13
CA ALA A 134 -0.30 13.09 6.01
C ALA A 134 1.14 12.97 5.52
N GLU A 135 1.91 12.00 6.07
CA GLU A 135 3.28 11.76 5.62
C GLU A 135 3.31 11.25 4.16
N MET A 136 2.39 10.37 3.76
CA MET A 136 2.28 9.91 2.37
C MET A 136 2.03 11.08 1.42
N VAL A 137 1.06 11.95 1.71
CA VAL A 137 0.78 13.14 0.89
C VAL A 137 2.01 14.05 0.82
N ALA A 138 2.73 14.24 1.94
CA ALA A 138 3.96 15.03 1.96
C ALA A 138 5.07 14.40 1.11
N VAL A 139 5.28 13.07 1.22
CA VAL A 139 6.23 12.34 0.36
C VAL A 139 5.88 12.53 -1.11
N LEU A 140 4.65 12.26 -1.51
CA LEU A 140 4.21 12.39 -2.90
C LEU A 140 4.41 13.82 -3.43
N GLY A 141 4.11 14.83 -2.61
CA GLY A 141 4.34 16.23 -2.93
C GLY A 141 5.82 16.57 -3.19
N ARG A 142 6.76 15.99 -2.42
CA ARG A 142 8.21 16.15 -2.65
C ARG A 142 8.65 15.63 -4.02
N TYR A 143 7.95 14.66 -4.58
CA TYR A 143 8.21 14.10 -5.91
C TYR A 143 7.31 14.66 -7.01
N ALA A 144 6.69 15.84 -6.75
CA ALA A 144 5.84 16.56 -7.68
C ALA A 144 4.55 15.82 -8.13
N TYR A 145 4.06 14.89 -7.33
CA TYR A 145 2.72 14.34 -7.51
C TYR A 145 1.72 15.24 -6.78
N LEU A 146 1.04 16.13 -7.49
CA LEU A 146 0.26 17.24 -6.92
C LEU A 146 -1.21 17.25 -7.36
N GLY A 147 -1.54 16.63 -8.49
CA GLY A 147 -2.85 16.75 -9.09
C GLY A 147 -3.35 15.53 -9.84
N PRO A 148 -4.59 15.56 -10.32
CA PRO A 148 -5.25 14.37 -10.87
C PRO A 148 -4.66 13.90 -12.21
N ALA A 149 -3.86 14.74 -12.88
CA ALA A 149 -3.16 14.39 -14.11
C ALA A 149 -1.82 13.67 -13.88
N ASP A 150 -1.32 13.69 -12.63
CA ASP A 150 -0.07 13.03 -12.29
C ASP A 150 -0.24 11.51 -12.24
N ALA A 151 0.87 10.82 -12.51
CA ALA A 151 0.88 9.36 -12.54
C ALA A 151 0.97 8.75 -11.13
N ALA A 152 0.08 9.19 -10.24
CA ALA A 152 -0.07 8.66 -8.89
C ALA A 152 -1.54 8.56 -8.50
N ILE A 153 -1.90 7.48 -7.82
CA ILE A 153 -3.23 7.23 -7.26
C ILE A 153 -3.04 6.76 -5.83
N ILE A 154 -3.79 7.32 -4.89
CA ILE A 154 -3.81 6.83 -3.50
C ILE A 154 -5.02 5.95 -3.29
N GLN A 155 -4.85 4.83 -2.60
CA GLN A 155 -5.96 3.94 -2.24
C GLN A 155 -5.98 3.64 -0.74
N CYS A 156 -7.17 3.34 -0.23
CA CYS A 156 -7.36 2.93 1.17
C CYS A 156 -8.70 2.22 1.34
N PHE A 157 -8.77 1.29 2.29
CA PHE A 157 -10.03 0.69 2.74
C PHE A 157 -10.82 1.61 3.67
N ASP A 158 -10.15 2.45 4.46
CA ASP A 158 -10.79 3.36 5.41
C ASP A 158 -11.39 4.58 4.71
N CYS A 159 -12.72 4.64 4.65
CA CYS A 159 -13.43 5.73 4.00
C CYS A 159 -13.31 7.08 4.75
N ALA A 160 -13.18 7.04 6.08
CA ALA A 160 -13.02 8.25 6.87
C ALA A 160 -11.63 8.86 6.59
N GLU A 161 -10.61 8.01 6.46
CA GLU A 161 -9.27 8.46 6.14
C GLU A 161 -9.16 9.02 4.71
N LEU A 162 -9.73 8.36 3.68
CA LEU A 162 -9.73 8.92 2.33
C LEU A 162 -10.48 10.25 2.24
N ARG A 163 -11.60 10.38 2.98
CA ARG A 163 -12.30 11.67 3.08
C ARG A 163 -11.40 12.73 3.72
N ARG A 164 -10.70 12.40 4.81
CA ARG A 164 -9.74 13.29 5.46
C ARG A 164 -8.61 13.71 4.51
N VAL A 165 -8.07 12.76 3.73
CA VAL A 165 -7.06 13.03 2.71
C VAL A 165 -7.55 14.06 1.70
N ARG A 166 -8.79 13.94 1.23
CA ARG A 166 -9.38 14.89 0.28
C ARG A 166 -9.68 16.24 0.92
N GLU A 167 -10.41 16.25 2.04
CA GLU A 167 -11.03 17.45 2.59
C GLU A 167 -10.10 18.24 3.53
N GLN A 168 -9.30 17.54 4.35
CA GLN A 168 -8.46 18.19 5.36
C GLN A 168 -6.99 18.31 4.94
N LEU A 169 -6.43 17.27 4.28
CA LEU A 169 -5.07 17.34 3.75
C LEU A 169 -5.00 18.01 2.37
N GLY A 170 -6.14 18.32 1.76
CA GLY A 170 -6.22 19.02 0.48
C GLY A 170 -5.60 18.26 -0.70
N CYS A 171 -5.47 16.94 -0.61
CA CYS A 171 -4.87 16.12 -1.65
C CYS A 171 -5.74 16.17 -2.93
N ARG A 172 -5.10 16.52 -4.06
CA ARG A 172 -5.76 16.61 -5.37
C ARG A 172 -5.46 15.42 -6.27
N LEU A 173 -4.65 14.47 -5.84
CA LEU A 173 -4.41 13.22 -6.56
C LEU A 173 -5.72 12.43 -6.71
N ARG A 174 -5.74 11.50 -7.65
CA ARG A 174 -6.85 10.55 -7.73
C ARG A 174 -6.85 9.67 -6.49
N LEU A 175 -8.05 9.48 -5.92
CA LEU A 175 -8.26 8.63 -4.75
C LEU A 175 -9.17 7.47 -5.13
N VAL A 176 -8.86 6.27 -4.67
CA VAL A 176 -9.65 5.06 -4.89
C VAL A 176 -10.04 4.45 -3.55
N GLN A 177 -11.35 4.31 -3.33
CA GLN A 177 -11.91 3.62 -2.19
C GLN A 177 -11.87 2.12 -2.42
N LEU A 178 -11.01 1.40 -1.67
CA LEU A 178 -11.03 -0.06 -1.66
C LEU A 178 -12.27 -0.56 -0.94
N LEU A 179 -12.90 -1.59 -1.49
CA LEU A 179 -14.13 -2.17 -0.93
C LEU A 179 -13.80 -3.51 -0.26
N GLU A 180 -14.31 -3.67 0.96
CA GLU A 180 -14.36 -4.97 1.65
C GLU A 180 -15.52 -5.82 1.11
N ASP A 181 -15.92 -6.85 1.87
CA ASP A 181 -16.90 -7.85 1.42
C ASP A 181 -18.31 -7.29 1.13
N GLU A 182 -18.71 -6.18 1.77
CA GLU A 182 -20.02 -5.57 1.56
C GLU A 182 -20.02 -4.60 0.38
N LEU A 183 -20.91 -4.84 -0.57
CA LEU A 183 -21.13 -3.92 -1.70
C LEU A 183 -21.91 -2.69 -1.24
N PRO A 184 -21.41 -1.48 -1.55
CA PRO A 184 -22.18 -0.28 -1.24
C PRO A 184 -23.47 -0.22 -2.08
N ALA A 185 -24.57 0.17 -1.47
CA ALA A 185 -25.77 0.54 -2.21
C ALA A 185 -25.47 1.72 -3.15
N THR A 186 -26.33 1.97 -4.14
CA THR A 186 -26.14 3.10 -5.09
C THR A 186 -25.95 4.44 -4.39
N SER A 187 -26.65 4.68 -3.28
CA SER A 187 -26.45 5.86 -2.43
C SER A 187 -25.04 5.90 -1.80
N GLY A 188 -24.47 4.75 -1.49
CA GLY A 188 -23.08 4.63 -1.02
C GLY A 188 -22.06 5.04 -2.08
N LEU A 189 -22.27 4.66 -3.35
CA LEU A 189 -21.40 5.06 -4.46
C LEU A 189 -21.43 6.58 -4.68
N GLN A 190 -22.60 7.20 -4.57
CA GLN A 190 -22.70 8.66 -4.65
C GLN A 190 -21.96 9.35 -3.48
N THR A 191 -21.98 8.75 -2.30
CA THR A 191 -21.21 9.25 -1.16
C THR A 191 -19.71 9.13 -1.40
N ILE A 192 -19.26 8.00 -1.93
CA ILE A 192 -17.84 7.78 -2.29
C ILE A 192 -17.39 8.81 -3.33
N ARG A 193 -18.23 9.11 -4.34
CA ARG A 193 -17.91 10.10 -5.40
C ARG A 193 -17.63 11.49 -4.87
N GLN A 194 -18.08 11.84 -3.67
CA GLN A 194 -17.81 13.15 -3.07
C GLN A 194 -16.34 13.35 -2.70
N TYR A 195 -15.60 12.28 -2.41
CA TYR A 195 -14.20 12.35 -1.95
C TYR A 195 -13.24 11.49 -2.77
N ALA A 196 -13.71 10.47 -3.48
CA ALA A 196 -12.89 9.58 -4.28
C ALA A 196 -13.26 9.62 -5.76
N ASP A 197 -12.32 9.26 -6.61
CA ASP A 197 -12.44 9.26 -8.06
C ASP A 197 -12.79 7.86 -8.59
N GLY A 198 -12.58 6.83 -7.78
CA GLY A 198 -12.85 5.45 -8.14
C GLY A 198 -13.08 4.56 -6.92
N ILE A 199 -13.43 3.32 -7.22
CA ILE A 199 -13.55 2.21 -6.26
C ILE A 199 -12.63 1.06 -6.67
N GLY A 200 -12.11 0.31 -5.68
CA GLY A 200 -11.32 -0.92 -5.85
C GLY A 200 -12.05 -2.11 -5.22
N PRO A 201 -13.00 -2.73 -5.91
CA PRO A 201 -13.66 -3.95 -5.44
C PRO A 201 -12.80 -5.18 -5.71
N ASP A 202 -12.99 -6.26 -4.94
CA ASP A 202 -12.51 -7.58 -5.35
C ASP A 202 -13.19 -7.96 -6.68
N LEU A 203 -12.43 -8.58 -7.59
CA LEU A 203 -12.95 -8.98 -8.90
C LEU A 203 -14.23 -9.81 -8.81
N ARG A 204 -14.37 -10.65 -7.77
CA ARG A 204 -15.57 -11.46 -7.53
C ARG A 204 -16.82 -10.62 -7.28
N GLN A 205 -16.66 -9.43 -6.72
CA GLN A 205 -17.78 -8.50 -6.46
C GLN A 205 -18.36 -7.89 -7.75
N LEU A 206 -17.59 -7.90 -8.84
CA LEU A 206 -18.05 -7.43 -10.15
C LEU A 206 -18.84 -8.49 -10.92
N LEU A 207 -18.59 -9.78 -10.62
CA LEU A 207 -19.20 -10.89 -11.34
C LEU A 207 -20.68 -11.07 -10.95
N GLY A 208 -21.58 -10.94 -11.91
CA GLY A 208 -23.01 -11.14 -11.70
C GLY A 208 -23.72 -10.06 -10.90
N THR A 209 -23.05 -8.93 -10.63
CA THR A 209 -23.64 -7.78 -9.94
C THR A 209 -23.80 -6.59 -10.89
N GLY A 210 -24.59 -5.60 -10.52
CA GLY A 210 -24.68 -4.33 -11.25
C GLY A 210 -23.61 -3.31 -10.88
N LEU A 211 -22.66 -3.64 -9.99
CA LEU A 211 -21.73 -2.71 -9.37
C LEU A 211 -20.91 -1.90 -10.39
N LEU A 212 -20.38 -2.53 -11.42
CA LEU A 212 -19.59 -1.85 -12.46
C LEU A 212 -20.42 -0.75 -13.16
N ALA A 213 -21.66 -1.09 -13.57
CA ALA A 213 -22.52 -0.15 -14.26
C ALA A 213 -22.98 0.98 -13.30
N ASP A 214 -23.26 0.66 -12.04
CA ASP A 214 -23.67 1.62 -11.03
C ASP A 214 -22.55 2.59 -10.68
N ALA A 215 -21.31 2.10 -10.55
CA ALA A 215 -20.14 2.91 -10.32
C ALA A 215 -19.89 3.88 -11.48
N HIS A 216 -19.91 3.39 -12.73
CA HIS A 216 -19.76 4.25 -13.90
C HIS A 216 -20.89 5.30 -14.00
N ARG A 217 -22.14 4.93 -13.71
CA ARG A 217 -23.26 5.90 -13.67
C ARG A 217 -23.07 6.96 -12.57
N SER A 218 -22.40 6.61 -11.48
CA SER A 218 -22.03 7.53 -10.39
C SER A 218 -20.78 8.36 -10.69
N GLY A 219 -20.14 8.16 -11.86
CA GLY A 219 -18.93 8.87 -12.26
C GLY A 219 -17.65 8.36 -11.58
N LEU A 220 -17.66 7.13 -11.05
CA LEU A 220 -16.50 6.48 -10.43
C LEU A 220 -15.79 5.55 -11.42
N GLN A 221 -14.46 5.59 -11.40
CA GLN A 221 -13.61 4.57 -12.04
C GLN A 221 -13.68 3.27 -11.23
N VAL A 222 -13.38 2.14 -11.87
CA VAL A 222 -13.36 0.82 -11.21
C VAL A 222 -12.02 0.14 -11.48
N HIS A 223 -11.28 -0.13 -10.40
CA HIS A 223 -9.96 -0.76 -10.42
C HIS A 223 -10.02 -2.03 -9.55
N PRO A 224 -10.40 -3.20 -10.10
CA PRO A 224 -10.52 -4.46 -9.36
C PRO A 224 -9.17 -5.08 -9.03
#